data_9c355ec6ff765e7eaea48c62919da56d
#
_entry.id   9c355ec6ff765e7eaea48c62919da56d
#
_cell.length_a   1.000
_cell.length_b   1.000
_cell.length_c   1.000
_cell.angle_alpha   90.00
_cell.angle_beta   90.00
_cell.angle_gamma   90.00
#
_symmetry.space_group_name_H-M   'P 1'
#
loop_
_entity.id
_entity.type
_entity.pdbx_description
1 polymer ?
#
loop_
_entity_poly.entity_id
_entity_poly.type
_entity_poly.pdbx_seq_one_letter_code
_entity_poly.pdbx_strand_id
1 'polypeptide(L)'
;MSKSQNFFGLFAVIIYTALTVVPILFAMDRLILVSGLSPVGWVQALDENYISQNTIGFTFFQAIASTILTIIIGFPIAWVLGRYSWPFKSVLRSILTLPFVLPSIIAAMGFLTITGPYGFDVRSNESTWWWTLVFAHAWFNIALVIRFCEPVLSTLNPNFEEQLRLLPNGKTFYSRFKNLWFPLIYPSITAASCMTFVFSFTSFALVKWITVRDKTLESTMAEVSSSAGIQGYMEFSSDIVLGASLIQFLILLTSLWLMSILQRRRKVKWQQSNEFFVQTNNTNGWFVLVPAICFVILPLVSIILGSFRVREVRSNSSTFIWSTAGWSDAIEGSYSFPPLSEALLNSLIYSFTTLA
;
A
#
# COMPACT_ATOMS: atom_id res chain seq x y z
N MET A 1 4.59 18.42 35.10
CA MET A 1 5.59 17.70 34.29
C MET A 1 6.97 18.29 34.58
N SER A 2 7.91 17.48 35.07
CA SER A 2 9.20 17.99 35.53
C SER A 2 10.08 18.45 34.38
N LYS A 3 10.97 19.43 34.63
CA LYS A 3 11.96 19.94 33.65
C LYS A 3 12.82 18.82 33.04
N SER A 4 13.03 17.74 33.75
CA SER A 4 13.78 16.55 33.32
C SER A 4 13.07 15.75 32.21
N GLN A 5 11.73 15.62 32.25
CA GLN A 5 10.97 14.93 31.19
C GLN A 5 10.99 15.70 29.86
N ASN A 6 11.01 17.03 29.93
CA ASN A 6 11.13 17.85 28.72
C ASN A 6 12.54 17.76 28.09
N PHE A 7 13.57 17.58 28.91
CA PHE A 7 14.94 17.42 28.41
C PHE A 7 15.13 16.09 27.68
N PHE A 8 14.65 14.96 28.24
CA PHE A 8 14.69 13.66 27.57
C PHE A 8 13.87 13.65 26.27
N GLY A 9 12.71 14.28 26.29
CA GLY A 9 11.87 14.42 25.09
C GLY A 9 12.56 15.24 23.99
N LEU A 10 13.19 16.37 24.36
CA LEU A 10 13.93 17.19 23.40
C LEU A 10 15.14 16.44 22.84
N PHE A 11 15.88 15.74 23.67
CA PHE A 11 17.03 14.94 23.27
C PHE A 11 16.65 13.82 22.29
N ALA A 12 15.57 13.10 22.57
CA ALA A 12 15.05 12.08 21.67
C ALA A 12 14.63 12.66 20.30
N VAL A 13 13.97 13.81 20.29
CA VAL A 13 13.60 14.51 19.03
C VAL A 13 14.85 14.94 18.25
N ILE A 14 15.86 15.49 18.91
CA ILE A 14 17.12 15.89 18.25
C ILE A 14 17.82 14.68 17.63
N ILE A 15 17.95 13.57 18.38
CA ILE A 15 18.56 12.34 17.86
C ILE A 15 17.76 11.81 16.67
N TYR A 16 16.44 11.71 16.79
CA TYR A 16 15.59 11.24 15.70
C TYR A 16 15.74 12.12 14.46
N THR A 17 15.70 13.45 14.64
CA THR A 17 15.88 14.41 13.54
C THR A 17 17.28 14.27 12.91
N ALA A 18 18.32 14.13 13.72
CA ALA A 18 19.67 13.93 13.21
C ALA A 18 19.79 12.61 12.42
N LEU A 19 19.28 11.50 12.97
CA LEU A 19 19.32 10.18 12.31
C LEU A 19 18.51 10.13 11.00
N THR A 20 17.49 10.95 10.86
CA THR A 20 16.68 11.01 9.63
C THR A 20 17.20 12.04 8.61
N VAL A 21 17.55 13.23 9.06
CA VAL A 21 17.93 14.35 8.16
C VAL A 21 19.37 14.24 7.69
N VAL A 22 20.30 13.86 8.56
CA VAL A 22 21.74 13.80 8.21
C VAL A 22 22.02 12.83 7.06
N PRO A 23 21.51 11.58 7.04
CA PRO A 23 21.71 10.68 5.90
C PRO A 23 21.13 11.22 4.58
N ILE A 24 19.99 11.91 4.65
CA ILE A 24 19.37 12.53 3.47
C ILE A 24 20.25 13.65 2.93
N LEU A 25 20.76 14.52 3.81
CA LEU A 25 21.68 15.61 3.41
C LEU A 25 22.96 15.07 2.80
N PHE A 26 23.56 14.02 3.39
CA PHE A 26 24.74 13.36 2.82
C PHE A 26 24.47 12.73 1.46
N ALA A 27 23.34 12.06 1.30
CA ALA A 27 22.93 11.47 0.02
C ALA A 27 22.73 12.56 -1.04
N MET A 28 22.05 13.64 -0.70
CA MET A 28 21.87 14.79 -1.59
C MET A 28 23.19 15.47 -1.94
N ASP A 29 24.05 15.74 -0.96
CA ASP A 29 25.36 16.35 -1.17
C ASP A 29 26.20 15.49 -2.14
N ARG A 30 26.25 14.18 -1.93
CA ARG A 30 26.95 13.25 -2.82
C ARG A 30 26.39 13.25 -4.24
N LEU A 31 25.08 13.26 -4.41
CA LEU A 31 24.44 13.31 -5.72
C LEU A 31 24.71 14.65 -6.41
N ILE A 32 24.66 15.76 -5.68
CA ILE A 32 24.94 17.10 -6.19
C ILE A 32 26.41 17.27 -6.57
N LEU A 33 27.34 16.68 -5.80
CA LEU A 33 28.78 16.69 -6.12
C LEU A 33 29.07 15.98 -7.44
N VAL A 34 28.30 14.95 -7.79
CA VAL A 34 28.45 14.19 -9.04
C VAL A 34 27.77 14.89 -10.21
N SER A 35 26.52 15.37 -10.05
CA SER A 35 25.72 15.94 -11.13
C SER A 35 25.82 17.47 -11.25
N GLY A 36 26.38 18.14 -10.24
CA GLY A 36 26.28 19.59 -10.12
C GLY A 36 24.91 20.08 -9.67
N LEU A 37 24.83 21.34 -9.27
CA LEU A 37 23.56 22.01 -8.90
C LEU A 37 22.90 22.59 -10.17
N SER A 38 22.40 21.73 -11.04
CA SER A 38 21.69 22.17 -12.24
C SER A 38 20.26 21.62 -12.24
N PRO A 39 19.27 22.34 -11.67
CA PRO A 39 17.86 21.93 -11.76
C PRO A 39 17.37 21.74 -13.22
N VAL A 40 17.98 22.47 -14.15
CA VAL A 40 17.70 22.34 -15.59
C VAL A 40 18.20 20.99 -16.11
N GLY A 41 19.39 20.54 -15.69
CA GLY A 41 19.93 19.22 -16.05
C GLY A 41 19.08 18.09 -15.50
N TRP A 42 18.55 18.22 -14.27
CA TRP A 42 17.65 17.22 -13.71
C TRP A 42 16.33 17.08 -14.48
N VAL A 43 15.76 18.22 -14.96
CA VAL A 43 14.56 18.20 -15.79
C VAL A 43 14.87 17.65 -17.17
N GLN A 44 16.02 17.99 -17.76
CA GLN A 44 16.47 17.47 -19.06
C GLN A 44 16.72 15.95 -19.01
N ALA A 45 17.32 15.45 -17.91
CA ALA A 45 17.52 14.01 -17.72
C ALA A 45 16.20 13.22 -17.65
N LEU A 46 15.11 13.89 -17.25
CA LEU A 46 13.76 13.32 -17.27
C LEU A 46 13.16 13.25 -18.68
N ASP A 47 13.62 14.09 -19.59
CA ASP A 47 13.13 14.18 -20.98
C ASP A 47 13.93 13.28 -21.94
N GLU A 48 15.20 13.01 -21.66
CA GLU A 48 16.10 12.23 -22.50
C GLU A 48 16.10 10.72 -22.17
N ASN A 49 15.24 9.95 -22.81
CA ASN A 49 15.31 8.48 -23.02
C ASN A 49 15.19 7.51 -21.85
N TYR A 50 15.37 7.89 -20.58
CA TYR A 50 15.29 6.97 -19.43
C TYR A 50 14.01 7.07 -18.63
N ILE A 51 13.50 8.29 -18.43
CA ILE A 51 12.18 8.52 -17.87
C ILE A 51 11.31 9.06 -19.00
N SER A 52 10.72 8.16 -19.77
CA SER A 52 9.77 8.55 -20.80
C SER A 52 8.55 9.23 -20.16
N GLN A 53 7.90 10.12 -20.92
CA GLN A 53 6.58 10.66 -20.51
C GLN A 53 5.61 9.55 -20.14
N ASN A 54 5.77 8.36 -20.72
CA ASN A 54 5.03 7.15 -20.38
C ASN A 54 5.27 6.69 -18.94
N THR A 55 6.50 6.79 -18.40
CA THR A 55 6.80 6.40 -16.99
C THR A 55 6.07 7.29 -16.00
N ILE A 56 6.09 8.61 -16.21
CA ILE A 56 5.37 9.57 -15.37
C ILE A 56 3.86 9.33 -15.49
N GLY A 57 3.36 9.24 -16.72
CA GLY A 57 1.95 8.97 -16.99
C GLY A 57 1.48 7.66 -16.38
N PHE A 58 2.25 6.60 -16.51
CA PHE A 58 1.94 5.29 -15.91
C PHE A 58 1.96 5.34 -14.38
N THR A 59 2.92 6.05 -13.77
CA THR A 59 2.98 6.21 -12.30
C THR A 59 1.72 6.86 -11.76
N PHE A 60 1.25 7.94 -12.39
CA PHE A 60 0.00 8.60 -12.00
C PHE A 60 -1.22 7.73 -12.27
N PHE A 61 -1.29 7.16 -13.45
CA PHE A 61 -2.43 6.35 -13.88
C PHE A 61 -2.65 5.16 -12.92
N GLN A 62 -1.61 4.36 -12.65
CA GLN A 62 -1.71 3.22 -11.78
C GLN A 62 -2.05 3.63 -10.33
N ALA A 63 -1.48 4.73 -9.82
CA ALA A 63 -1.77 5.21 -8.46
C ALA A 63 -3.22 5.70 -8.32
N ILE A 64 -3.73 6.45 -9.30
CA ILE A 64 -5.12 6.92 -9.33
C ILE A 64 -6.10 5.74 -9.48
N ALA A 65 -5.86 4.85 -10.44
CA ALA A 65 -6.70 3.68 -10.68
C ALA A 65 -6.75 2.77 -9.44
N SER A 66 -5.60 2.52 -8.82
CA SER A 66 -5.49 1.75 -7.57
C SER A 66 -6.24 2.41 -6.42
N THR A 67 -6.14 3.72 -6.28
CA THR A 67 -6.86 4.48 -5.26
C THR A 67 -8.36 4.38 -5.44
N ILE A 68 -8.85 4.59 -6.65
CA ILE A 68 -10.28 4.48 -6.98
C ILE A 68 -10.80 3.08 -6.67
N LEU A 69 -10.09 2.04 -7.14
CA LEU A 69 -10.49 0.65 -6.91
C LEU A 69 -10.47 0.31 -5.41
N THR A 70 -9.45 0.76 -4.69
CA THR A 70 -9.34 0.55 -3.23
C THR A 70 -10.54 1.15 -2.49
N ILE A 71 -10.99 2.36 -2.86
CA ILE A 71 -12.16 2.98 -2.24
C ILE A 71 -13.43 2.25 -2.63
N ILE A 72 -13.59 1.85 -3.88
CA ILE A 72 -14.78 1.11 -4.36
C ILE A 72 -14.94 -0.21 -3.59
N ILE A 73 -13.86 -0.95 -3.36
CA ILE A 73 -13.91 -2.22 -2.64
C ILE A 73 -13.93 -1.98 -1.12
N GLY A 74 -13.07 -1.09 -0.61
CA GLY A 74 -12.85 -0.91 0.83
C GLY A 74 -13.99 -0.18 1.54
N PHE A 75 -14.65 0.77 0.88
CA PHE A 75 -15.70 1.55 1.52
C PHE A 75 -16.94 0.73 1.89
N PRO A 76 -17.50 -0.15 1.03
CA PRO A 76 -18.58 -1.04 1.43
C PRO A 76 -18.21 -1.93 2.62
N ILE A 77 -16.99 -2.42 2.67
CA ILE A 77 -16.49 -3.25 3.78
C ILE A 77 -16.44 -2.43 5.08
N ALA A 78 -15.83 -1.24 5.03
CA ALA A 78 -15.78 -0.33 6.16
C ALA A 78 -17.17 0.07 6.64
N TRP A 79 -18.12 0.27 5.72
CA TRP A 79 -19.50 0.55 6.02
C TRP A 79 -20.17 -0.59 6.80
N VAL A 80 -20.03 -1.81 6.29
CA VAL A 80 -20.66 -2.99 6.90
C VAL A 80 -20.05 -3.30 8.26
N LEU A 81 -18.72 -3.20 8.40
CA LEU A 81 -18.02 -3.40 9.66
C LEU A 81 -18.36 -2.30 10.69
N GLY A 82 -18.46 -1.05 10.25
CA GLY A 82 -18.67 0.09 11.15
C GLY A 82 -20.12 0.20 11.63
N ARG A 83 -21.09 -0.08 10.78
CA ARG A 83 -22.52 0.17 11.08
C ARG A 83 -23.25 -0.99 11.74
N TYR A 84 -22.78 -2.22 11.53
CA TYR A 84 -23.49 -3.40 12.02
C TYR A 84 -22.69 -4.12 13.10
N SER A 85 -23.43 -4.80 14.01
CA SER A 85 -22.82 -5.68 15.00
C SER A 85 -22.47 -7.03 14.36
N TRP A 86 -21.23 -7.46 14.52
CA TRP A 86 -20.73 -8.73 13.97
C TRP A 86 -20.20 -9.61 15.07
N PRO A 87 -20.49 -10.91 15.05
CA PRO A 87 -19.79 -11.85 15.89
C PRO A 87 -18.31 -11.84 15.46
N PHE A 88 -17.38 -11.83 16.45
CA PHE A 88 -15.95 -11.80 16.19
C PHE A 88 -15.48 -10.61 15.33
N LYS A 89 -16.10 -9.43 15.47
CA LYS A 89 -15.76 -8.20 14.72
C LYS A 89 -14.26 -7.91 14.74
N SER A 90 -13.59 -8.11 15.87
CA SER A 90 -12.14 -7.89 16.00
C SER A 90 -11.34 -8.83 15.08
N VAL A 91 -11.72 -10.10 14.99
CA VAL A 91 -11.06 -11.08 14.12
C VAL A 91 -11.33 -10.75 12.65
N LEU A 92 -12.56 -10.39 12.29
CA LEU A 92 -12.90 -9.95 10.93
C LEU A 92 -12.06 -8.73 10.51
N ARG A 93 -11.94 -7.74 11.40
CA ARG A 93 -11.10 -6.56 11.17
C ARG A 93 -9.63 -6.96 10.97
N SER A 94 -9.10 -7.84 11.82
CA SER A 94 -7.72 -8.31 11.72
C SER A 94 -7.45 -9.03 10.39
N ILE A 95 -8.33 -9.93 9.97
CA ILE A 95 -8.23 -10.63 8.69
C ILE A 95 -8.22 -9.63 7.52
N LEU A 96 -9.17 -8.70 7.51
CA LEU A 96 -9.33 -7.74 6.42
C LEU A 96 -8.20 -6.68 6.38
N THR A 97 -7.49 -6.48 7.48
CA THR A 97 -6.34 -5.56 7.52
C THR A 97 -4.99 -6.28 7.41
N LEU A 98 -4.99 -7.61 7.39
CA LEU A 98 -3.79 -8.44 7.27
C LEU A 98 -2.92 -8.10 6.05
N PRO A 99 -3.47 -7.83 4.85
CA PRO A 99 -2.68 -7.50 3.67
C PRO A 99 -1.67 -6.37 3.88
N PHE A 100 -2.04 -5.36 4.62
CA PHE A 100 -1.20 -4.18 4.86
C PHE A 100 0.01 -4.45 5.76
N VAL A 101 -0.07 -5.48 6.60
CA VAL A 101 1.01 -5.86 7.53
C VAL A 101 2.04 -6.75 6.83
N LEU A 102 1.63 -7.44 5.77
CA LEU A 102 2.48 -8.36 5.05
C LEU A 102 3.50 -7.62 4.17
N PRO A 103 4.71 -8.16 3.97
CA PRO A 103 5.63 -7.63 2.98
C PRO A 103 4.99 -7.59 1.58
N SER A 104 5.17 -6.48 0.87
CA SER A 104 4.57 -6.27 -0.46
C SER A 104 4.99 -7.32 -1.51
N ILE A 105 6.15 -7.95 -1.32
CA ILE A 105 6.60 -9.06 -2.16
C ILE A 105 5.66 -10.28 -2.05
N ILE A 106 5.09 -10.55 -0.87
CA ILE A 106 4.10 -11.62 -0.69
C ILE A 106 2.86 -11.32 -1.52
N ALA A 107 2.36 -10.08 -1.48
CA ALA A 107 1.26 -9.68 -2.34
C ALA A 107 1.57 -9.91 -3.83
N ALA A 108 2.75 -9.45 -4.28
CA ALA A 108 3.17 -9.64 -5.67
C ALA A 108 3.17 -11.12 -6.06
N MET A 109 3.79 -11.98 -5.25
CA MET A 109 3.85 -13.43 -5.51
C MET A 109 2.47 -14.08 -5.52
N GLY A 110 1.56 -13.68 -4.61
CA GLY A 110 0.19 -14.17 -4.57
C GLY A 110 -0.56 -13.84 -5.86
N PHE A 111 -0.51 -12.61 -6.30
CA PHE A 111 -1.15 -12.18 -7.54
C PHE A 111 -0.51 -12.81 -8.77
N LEU A 112 0.82 -12.95 -8.81
CA LEU A 112 1.53 -13.62 -9.89
C LEU A 112 1.15 -15.11 -9.99
N THR A 113 0.95 -15.78 -8.86
CA THR A 113 0.50 -17.18 -8.84
C THR A 113 -0.92 -17.32 -9.37
N ILE A 114 -1.82 -16.39 -9.02
CA ILE A 114 -3.20 -16.40 -9.50
C ILE A 114 -3.29 -16.07 -10.97
N THR A 115 -2.58 -15.05 -11.45
CA THR A 115 -2.68 -14.53 -12.82
C THR A 115 -1.72 -15.19 -13.79
N GLY A 116 -0.77 -15.97 -13.31
CA GLY A 116 0.22 -16.67 -14.11
C GLY A 116 -0.32 -17.92 -14.82
N PRO A 117 0.56 -18.65 -15.54
CA PRO A 117 0.19 -19.78 -16.38
C PRO A 117 -0.49 -20.94 -15.63
N TYR A 118 -0.35 -20.96 -14.31
CA TYR A 118 -0.92 -22.01 -13.43
C TYR A 118 -2.14 -21.57 -12.65
N GLY A 119 -2.56 -20.31 -12.87
CA GLY A 119 -3.80 -19.76 -12.37
C GLY A 119 -4.78 -19.52 -13.52
N PHE A 120 -5.23 -18.28 -13.66
CA PHE A 120 -6.16 -17.89 -14.74
C PHE A 120 -5.50 -17.59 -16.08
N ASP A 121 -4.17 -17.74 -16.19
CA ASP A 121 -3.34 -17.42 -17.37
C ASP A 121 -3.69 -16.11 -18.06
N VAL A 122 -3.91 -15.08 -17.26
CA VAL A 122 -4.30 -13.75 -17.73
C VAL A 122 -3.10 -12.99 -18.30
N ARG A 123 -1.88 -13.51 -18.11
CA ARG A 123 -0.61 -12.87 -18.49
C ARG A 123 -0.30 -12.97 -19.99
N SER A 124 -1.04 -13.72 -20.76
CA SER A 124 -0.88 -13.81 -22.22
C SER A 124 -1.21 -12.51 -22.96
N ASN A 125 -1.99 -11.60 -22.35
CA ASN A 125 -2.34 -10.30 -22.91
C ASN A 125 -1.60 -9.16 -22.19
N GLU A 126 -0.90 -8.30 -22.95
CA GLU A 126 -0.14 -7.15 -22.40
C GLU A 126 -1.00 -6.20 -21.56
N SER A 127 -2.27 -6.02 -21.91
CA SER A 127 -3.19 -5.13 -21.18
C SER A 127 -3.61 -5.62 -19.80
N THR A 128 -3.38 -6.88 -19.47
CA THR A 128 -3.84 -7.46 -18.18
C THR A 128 -2.87 -7.29 -17.02
N TRP A 129 -1.62 -6.93 -17.31
CA TRP A 129 -0.59 -6.76 -16.27
C TRP A 129 -0.86 -5.59 -15.34
N TRP A 130 -1.25 -4.46 -15.90
CA TRP A 130 -1.56 -3.27 -15.12
C TRP A 130 -2.84 -3.45 -14.29
N TRP A 131 -3.83 -4.23 -14.76
CA TRP A 131 -4.97 -4.61 -13.93
C TRP A 131 -4.54 -5.48 -12.75
N THR A 132 -3.66 -6.45 -12.97
CA THR A 132 -3.10 -7.25 -11.87
C THR A 132 -2.41 -6.36 -10.84
N LEU A 133 -1.64 -5.36 -11.28
CA LEU A 133 -1.01 -4.38 -10.41
C LEU A 133 -2.05 -3.55 -9.64
N VAL A 134 -3.06 -3.05 -10.32
CA VAL A 134 -4.12 -2.24 -9.70
C VAL A 134 -4.89 -3.05 -8.64
N PHE A 135 -5.21 -4.30 -8.93
CA PHE A 135 -5.84 -5.19 -7.94
C PHE A 135 -4.92 -5.53 -6.78
N ALA A 136 -3.63 -5.75 -7.02
CA ALA A 136 -2.65 -6.00 -5.97
C ALA A 136 -2.50 -4.78 -5.04
N HIS A 137 -2.45 -3.57 -5.59
CA HIS A 137 -2.47 -2.34 -4.81
C HIS A 137 -3.77 -2.17 -4.01
N ALA A 138 -4.92 -2.46 -4.62
CA ALA A 138 -6.20 -2.39 -3.93
C ALA A 138 -6.25 -3.39 -2.77
N TRP A 139 -5.80 -4.62 -2.99
CA TRP A 139 -5.70 -5.65 -1.96
C TRP A 139 -4.83 -5.21 -0.79
N PHE A 140 -3.67 -4.64 -1.08
CA PHE A 140 -2.73 -4.17 -0.07
C PHE A 140 -3.29 -2.99 0.72
N ASN A 141 -3.91 -2.03 0.05
CA ASN A 141 -4.34 -0.75 0.62
C ASN A 141 -5.78 -0.74 1.18
N ILE A 142 -6.58 -1.80 1.00
CA ILE A 142 -7.96 -1.88 1.51
C ILE A 142 -8.04 -1.65 3.02
N ALA A 143 -7.00 -2.07 3.74
CA ALA A 143 -6.85 -1.87 5.17
C ALA A 143 -6.89 -0.40 5.58
N LEU A 144 -6.36 0.51 4.75
CA LEU A 144 -6.38 1.95 5.02
C LEU A 144 -7.81 2.48 5.01
N VAL A 145 -8.61 2.07 4.02
CA VAL A 145 -10.02 2.51 3.93
C VAL A 145 -10.81 2.02 5.15
N ILE A 146 -10.62 0.77 5.55
CA ILE A 146 -11.24 0.22 6.76
C ILE A 146 -10.79 1.04 7.97
N ARG A 147 -9.49 1.27 8.12
CA ARG A 147 -8.91 1.91 9.30
C ARG A 147 -9.32 3.37 9.46
N PHE A 148 -9.53 4.10 8.34
CA PHE A 148 -9.97 5.50 8.39
C PHE A 148 -11.49 5.65 8.46
N CYS A 149 -12.26 4.80 7.79
CA CYS A 149 -13.71 4.99 7.64
C CYS A 149 -14.52 4.24 8.71
N GLU A 150 -14.12 3.03 9.10
CA GLU A 150 -14.88 2.20 10.06
C GLU A 150 -15.06 2.88 11.43
N PRO A 151 -14.03 3.51 12.07
CA PRO A 151 -14.22 4.15 13.37
C PRO A 151 -15.24 5.29 13.32
N VAL A 152 -15.27 6.06 12.24
CA VAL A 152 -16.24 7.16 12.07
C VAL A 152 -17.66 6.61 11.92
N LEU A 153 -17.81 5.52 11.20
CA LEU A 153 -19.10 4.85 11.00
C LEU A 153 -19.61 4.20 12.28
N SER A 154 -18.73 3.63 13.10
CA SER A 154 -19.12 2.97 14.36
C SER A 154 -19.55 3.95 15.46
N THR A 155 -19.06 5.20 15.41
CA THR A 155 -19.42 6.24 16.39
C THR A 155 -20.67 7.04 16.00
N LEU A 156 -21.23 6.81 14.82
CA LEU A 156 -22.42 7.51 14.36
C LEU A 156 -23.68 6.96 15.06
N ASN A 157 -24.29 7.78 15.92
CA ASN A 157 -25.51 7.42 16.64
C ASN A 157 -26.67 7.17 15.69
N PRO A 158 -27.37 6.02 15.76
CA PRO A 158 -28.56 5.70 14.95
C PRO A 158 -29.71 6.71 15.09
N ASN A 159 -29.81 7.37 16.24
CA ASN A 159 -30.85 8.36 16.50
C ASN A 159 -30.80 9.53 15.50
N PHE A 160 -29.62 9.89 15.00
CA PHE A 160 -29.50 10.93 13.96
C PHE A 160 -30.16 10.47 12.64
N GLU A 161 -30.06 9.20 12.31
CA GLU A 161 -30.76 8.64 11.15
C GLU A 161 -32.27 8.65 11.32
N GLU A 162 -32.75 8.28 12.51
CA GLU A 162 -34.19 8.25 12.80
C GLU A 162 -34.77 9.66 12.77
N GLN A 163 -34.09 10.64 13.40
CA GLN A 163 -34.49 12.04 13.32
C GLN A 163 -34.54 12.53 11.87
N LEU A 164 -33.53 12.19 11.07
CA LEU A 164 -33.52 12.60 9.66
C LEU A 164 -34.65 11.96 8.85
N ARG A 165 -35.07 10.71 9.17
CA ARG A 165 -36.21 10.05 8.52
C ARG A 165 -37.53 10.78 8.73
N LEU A 166 -37.66 11.50 9.84
CA LEU A 166 -38.86 12.30 10.14
C LEU A 166 -38.94 13.57 9.28
N LEU A 167 -37.80 14.02 8.74
CA LEU A 167 -37.75 15.21 7.89
C LEU A 167 -38.12 14.87 6.43
N PRO A 168 -38.76 15.79 5.68
CA PRO A 168 -39.09 15.58 4.27
C PRO A 168 -37.90 15.16 3.41
N ASN A 169 -36.71 15.73 3.70
CA ASN A 169 -35.47 15.47 3.00
C ASN A 169 -34.71 14.21 3.48
N GLY A 170 -35.25 13.42 4.40
CA GLY A 170 -34.60 12.22 4.95
C GLY A 170 -35.25 10.90 4.56
N LYS A 171 -36.34 10.93 3.80
CA LYS A 171 -37.15 9.73 3.49
C LYS A 171 -36.39 8.69 2.66
N THR A 172 -35.57 9.12 1.67
CA THR A 172 -34.84 8.21 0.79
C THR A 172 -33.47 7.89 1.32
N PHE A 173 -32.94 6.69 0.99
CA PHE A 173 -31.58 6.30 1.32
C PHE A 173 -30.55 7.30 0.75
N TYR A 174 -30.70 7.69 -0.51
CA TYR A 174 -29.82 8.66 -1.17
C TYR A 174 -29.75 10.00 -0.44
N SER A 175 -30.93 10.50 0.00
CA SER A 175 -30.99 11.77 0.73
C SER A 175 -30.29 11.69 2.09
N ARG A 176 -30.44 10.57 2.82
CA ARG A 176 -29.72 10.36 4.08
C ARG A 176 -28.21 10.23 3.84
N PHE A 177 -27.83 9.51 2.77
CA PHE A 177 -26.43 9.40 2.39
C PHE A 177 -25.82 10.77 2.12
N LYS A 178 -26.44 11.58 1.27
CA LYS A 178 -25.94 12.90 0.89
C LYS A 178 -25.91 13.90 2.05
N ASN A 179 -26.93 13.91 2.91
CA ASN A 179 -27.11 14.95 3.92
C ASN A 179 -26.51 14.59 5.29
N LEU A 180 -26.35 13.31 5.61
CA LEU A 180 -25.81 12.87 6.90
C LEU A 180 -24.49 12.13 6.74
N TRP A 181 -24.48 11.01 6.05
CA TRP A 181 -23.32 10.12 6.07
C TRP A 181 -22.15 10.65 5.27
N PHE A 182 -22.37 11.08 4.04
CA PHE A 182 -21.31 11.57 3.18
C PHE A 182 -20.53 12.76 3.78
N PRO A 183 -21.19 13.82 4.32
CA PRO A 183 -20.48 14.90 4.96
C PRO A 183 -19.63 14.51 6.17
N LEU A 184 -20.06 13.48 6.91
CA LEU A 184 -19.32 12.97 8.08
C LEU A 184 -18.14 12.09 7.69
N ILE A 185 -18.30 11.26 6.66
CA ILE A 185 -17.30 10.28 6.23
C ILE A 185 -16.28 10.90 5.26
N TYR A 186 -16.67 11.97 4.55
CA TYR A 186 -15.84 12.63 3.55
C TYR A 186 -14.39 12.89 4.00
N PRO A 187 -14.12 13.42 5.22
CA PRO A 187 -12.74 13.62 5.67
C PRO A 187 -11.95 12.32 5.81
N SER A 188 -12.60 11.24 6.20
CA SER A 188 -11.98 9.92 6.35
C SER A 188 -11.73 9.25 5.00
N ILE A 189 -12.66 9.38 4.06
CA ILE A 189 -12.47 8.90 2.70
C ILE A 189 -11.33 9.65 2.04
N THR A 190 -11.27 10.97 2.17
CA THR A 190 -10.17 11.77 1.58
C THR A 190 -8.82 11.42 2.21
N ALA A 191 -8.76 11.19 3.52
CA ALA A 191 -7.55 10.72 4.18
C ALA A 191 -7.11 9.35 3.67
N ALA A 192 -8.04 8.40 3.59
CA ALA A 192 -7.76 7.08 3.04
C ALA A 192 -7.30 7.15 1.58
N SER A 193 -7.96 7.99 0.75
CA SER A 193 -7.58 8.17 -0.65
C SER A 193 -6.19 8.75 -0.81
N CYS A 194 -5.85 9.79 -0.06
CA CYS A 194 -4.51 10.40 -0.10
C CYS A 194 -3.44 9.40 0.33
N MET A 195 -3.66 8.64 1.40
CA MET A 195 -2.70 7.64 1.85
C MET A 195 -2.57 6.49 0.86
N THR A 196 -3.68 5.99 0.31
CA THR A 196 -3.65 4.95 -0.73
C THR A 196 -2.93 5.43 -1.97
N PHE A 197 -3.17 6.68 -2.40
CA PHE A 197 -2.47 7.27 -3.53
C PHE A 197 -0.96 7.34 -3.26
N VAL A 198 -0.54 7.83 -2.10
CA VAL A 198 0.87 7.91 -1.71
C VAL A 198 1.53 6.53 -1.75
N PHE A 199 0.94 5.52 -1.12
CA PHE A 199 1.50 4.16 -1.09
C PHE A 199 1.52 3.49 -2.47
N SER A 200 0.52 3.75 -3.31
CA SER A 200 0.52 3.23 -4.68
C SER A 200 1.51 3.97 -5.58
N PHE A 201 1.66 5.29 -5.38
CA PHE A 201 2.58 6.13 -6.15
C PHE A 201 4.05 5.78 -5.87
N THR A 202 4.39 5.51 -4.61
CA THR A 202 5.74 5.13 -4.17
C THR A 202 5.97 3.62 -4.14
N SER A 203 5.12 2.84 -4.79
CA SER A 203 5.24 1.39 -4.76
C SER A 203 6.36 0.90 -5.66
N PHE A 204 7.38 0.28 -5.06
CA PHE A 204 8.48 -0.36 -5.78
C PHE A 204 8.23 -1.85 -6.00
N ALA A 205 8.04 -2.62 -4.93
CA ALA A 205 8.07 -4.07 -5.01
C ALA A 205 6.91 -4.66 -5.84
N LEU A 206 5.69 -4.14 -5.70
CA LEU A 206 4.56 -4.61 -6.51
C LEU A 206 4.80 -4.33 -8.00
N VAL A 207 5.27 -3.14 -8.35
CA VAL A 207 5.58 -2.76 -9.73
C VAL A 207 6.69 -3.64 -10.27
N LYS A 208 7.82 -3.75 -9.56
CA LYS A 208 9.00 -4.51 -9.99
C LYS A 208 8.70 -5.97 -10.32
N TRP A 209 7.81 -6.60 -9.55
CA TRP A 209 7.51 -8.04 -9.72
C TRP A 209 6.31 -8.31 -10.63
N ILE A 210 5.32 -7.40 -10.67
CA ILE A 210 4.10 -7.63 -11.45
C ILE A 210 4.25 -7.13 -12.87
N THR A 211 4.82 -5.91 -13.08
CA THR A 211 4.97 -5.34 -14.42
C THR A 211 6.35 -5.63 -15.00
N VAL A 212 6.40 -6.08 -16.24
CA VAL A 212 7.67 -6.44 -16.89
C VAL A 212 8.21 -5.30 -17.74
N ARG A 213 7.31 -4.54 -18.39
CA ARG A 213 7.68 -3.47 -19.34
C ARG A 213 7.45 -2.08 -18.79
N ASP A 214 6.32 -1.90 -18.07
CA ASP A 214 5.94 -0.59 -17.55
C ASP A 214 6.66 -0.32 -16.23
N LYS A 215 7.36 0.81 -16.19
CA LYS A 215 8.13 1.25 -15.02
C LYS A 215 7.46 2.46 -14.39
N THR A 216 7.53 2.55 -13.07
CA THR A 216 7.18 3.76 -12.31
C THR A 216 8.44 4.57 -11.99
N LEU A 217 8.27 5.81 -11.55
CA LEU A 217 9.38 6.64 -11.10
C LEU A 217 10.25 5.92 -10.06
N GLU A 218 9.61 5.27 -9.07
CA GLU A 218 10.31 4.53 -8.01
C GLU A 218 11.10 3.33 -8.56
N SER A 219 10.50 2.54 -9.45
CA SER A 219 11.19 1.39 -10.04
C SER A 219 12.33 1.80 -10.96
N THR A 220 12.20 2.93 -11.65
CA THR A 220 13.25 3.48 -12.50
C THR A 220 14.40 4.01 -11.66
N MET A 221 14.14 4.78 -10.61
CA MET A 221 15.17 5.23 -9.68
C MET A 221 15.97 4.07 -9.08
N ALA A 222 15.28 3.01 -8.64
CA ALA A 222 15.93 1.85 -8.05
C ALA A 222 16.80 1.08 -9.06
N GLU A 223 16.35 0.97 -10.31
CA GLU A 223 17.10 0.29 -11.38
C GLU A 223 18.34 1.08 -11.77
N VAL A 224 18.20 2.38 -11.95
CA VAL A 224 19.31 3.28 -12.27
C VAL A 224 20.33 3.32 -11.13
N SER A 225 19.87 3.41 -9.87
CA SER A 225 20.76 3.38 -8.70
C SER A 225 21.53 2.06 -8.58
N SER A 226 20.92 0.93 -8.93
CA SER A 226 21.61 -0.37 -8.90
C SER A 226 22.66 -0.53 -10.00
N SER A 227 22.52 0.22 -11.10
CA SER A 227 23.45 0.23 -12.23
C SER A 227 24.62 1.21 -12.05
N ALA A 228 24.58 2.08 -11.04
CA ALA A 228 25.56 3.15 -10.81
C ALA A 228 26.99 2.66 -10.44
N GLY A 229 27.20 1.35 -10.30
CA GLY A 229 28.53 0.77 -10.06
C GLY A 229 29.42 0.71 -11.30
N ILE A 230 28.90 1.01 -12.50
CA ILE A 230 29.66 1.01 -13.75
C ILE A 230 30.19 2.43 -14.01
N GLN A 231 31.51 2.57 -14.00
CA GLN A 231 32.19 3.85 -14.30
C GLN A 231 31.69 4.43 -15.64
N GLY A 232 31.20 5.66 -15.61
CA GLY A 232 30.66 6.38 -16.77
C GLY A 232 29.14 6.60 -16.73
N TYR A 233 28.41 5.83 -15.93
CA TYR A 233 26.96 6.03 -15.74
C TYR A 233 26.61 6.85 -14.48
N MET A 234 27.60 7.17 -13.63
CA MET A 234 27.34 7.74 -12.30
C MET A 234 26.74 9.15 -12.36
N GLU A 235 27.20 10.01 -13.27
CA GLU A 235 26.74 11.40 -13.38
C GLU A 235 25.29 11.42 -13.88
N PHE A 236 25.02 10.76 -14.97
CA PHE A 236 23.69 10.68 -15.59
C PHE A 236 22.67 9.94 -14.70
N SER A 237 23.08 8.87 -14.03
CA SER A 237 22.22 8.16 -13.08
C SER A 237 21.85 9.02 -11.88
N SER A 238 22.77 9.87 -11.42
CA SER A 238 22.52 10.80 -10.32
C SER A 238 21.51 11.89 -10.71
N ASP A 239 21.57 12.42 -11.93
CA ASP A 239 20.61 13.40 -12.44
C ASP A 239 19.20 12.83 -12.53
N ILE A 240 19.06 11.58 -13.01
CA ILE A 240 17.76 10.89 -13.08
C ILE A 240 17.20 10.68 -11.67
N VAL A 241 18.01 10.20 -10.73
CA VAL A 241 17.56 9.96 -9.36
C VAL A 241 17.16 11.27 -8.67
N LEU A 242 17.93 12.34 -8.85
CA LEU A 242 17.61 13.66 -8.27
C LEU A 242 16.33 14.23 -8.87
N GLY A 243 16.19 14.22 -10.20
CA GLY A 243 15.01 14.72 -10.89
C GLY A 243 13.74 13.96 -10.51
N ALA A 244 13.78 12.62 -10.55
CA ALA A 244 12.67 11.78 -10.17
C ALA A 244 12.30 11.94 -8.69
N SER A 245 13.29 12.00 -7.79
CA SER A 245 13.07 12.23 -6.36
C SER A 245 12.44 13.58 -6.07
N LEU A 246 12.85 14.64 -6.79
CA LEU A 246 12.26 15.97 -6.64
C LEU A 246 10.79 15.97 -7.06
N ILE A 247 10.46 15.39 -8.22
CA ILE A 247 9.06 15.26 -8.66
C ILE A 247 8.24 14.48 -7.64
N GLN A 248 8.75 13.33 -7.20
CA GLN A 248 8.08 12.49 -6.22
C GLN A 248 7.85 13.25 -4.90
N PHE A 249 8.87 13.94 -4.40
CA PHE A 249 8.76 14.75 -3.19
C PHE A 249 7.68 15.83 -3.31
N LEU A 250 7.62 16.58 -4.41
CA LEU A 250 6.62 17.61 -4.65
C LEU A 250 5.20 17.03 -4.71
N ILE A 251 5.02 15.88 -5.34
CA ILE A 251 3.72 15.20 -5.43
C ILE A 251 3.26 14.71 -4.07
N LEU A 252 4.16 14.09 -3.29
CA LEU A 252 3.87 13.62 -1.94
C LEU A 252 3.53 14.78 -1.01
N LEU A 253 4.33 15.86 -1.05
CA LEU A 253 4.10 17.07 -0.25
C LEU A 253 2.74 17.69 -0.57
N THR A 254 2.40 17.83 -1.85
CA THR A 254 1.10 18.39 -2.27
C THR A 254 -0.07 17.48 -1.86
N SER A 255 0.07 16.16 -1.96
CA SER A 255 -0.94 15.19 -1.50
C SER A 255 -1.19 15.29 0.00
N LEU A 256 -0.13 15.31 0.81
CA LEU A 256 -0.24 15.44 2.26
C LEU A 256 -0.76 16.81 2.69
N TRP A 257 -0.35 17.87 2.01
CA TRP A 257 -0.86 19.23 2.25
C TRP A 257 -2.36 19.32 1.95
N LEU A 258 -2.80 18.80 0.80
CA LEU A 258 -4.22 18.73 0.44
C LEU A 258 -5.02 17.94 1.48
N MET A 259 -4.52 16.76 1.90
CA MET A 259 -5.12 15.98 2.97
C MET A 259 -5.27 16.81 4.25
N SER A 260 -4.23 17.52 4.66
CA SER A 260 -4.24 18.36 5.87
C SER A 260 -5.31 19.46 5.80
N ILE A 261 -5.44 20.15 4.66
CA ILE A 261 -6.45 21.19 4.45
C ILE A 261 -7.87 20.61 4.52
N LEU A 262 -8.11 19.50 3.83
CA LEU A 262 -9.42 18.86 3.77
C LEU A 262 -9.87 18.35 5.14
N GLN A 263 -8.95 17.84 5.94
CA GLN A 263 -9.23 17.40 7.31
C GLN A 263 -9.47 18.58 8.28
N ARG A 264 -8.69 19.67 8.16
CA ARG A 264 -8.83 20.84 9.05
C ARG A 264 -10.20 21.52 8.94
N ARG A 265 -10.79 21.54 7.76
CA ARG A 265 -12.08 22.20 7.50
C ARG A 265 -13.26 21.56 8.22
N ARG A 266 -13.13 20.35 8.79
CA ARG A 266 -14.23 19.59 9.41
C ARG A 266 -13.81 18.88 10.70
N LYS A 267 -13.17 19.62 11.63
CA LYS A 267 -13.01 19.14 13.01
C LYS A 267 -14.38 19.10 13.71
N VAL A 268 -15.14 18.06 13.46
CA VAL A 268 -16.25 17.70 14.35
C VAL A 268 -15.60 17.20 15.63
N LYS A 269 -15.84 17.89 16.76
CA LYS A 269 -15.45 17.40 18.09
C LYS A 269 -16.31 16.17 18.37
N TRP A 270 -15.78 15.00 18.01
CA TRP A 270 -16.35 13.75 18.46
C TRP A 270 -16.03 13.64 19.96
N GLN A 271 -17.04 13.82 20.81
CA GLN A 271 -16.96 13.30 22.16
C GLN A 271 -16.74 11.80 22.03
N GLN A 272 -15.84 11.24 22.87
CA GLN A 272 -15.67 9.81 22.99
C GLN A 272 -17.03 9.17 23.29
N SER A 273 -17.75 8.81 22.26
CA SER A 273 -19.04 8.14 22.38
C SER A 273 -18.79 6.66 22.22
N ASN A 274 -19.52 5.87 23.00
CA ASN A 274 -19.56 4.42 22.87
C ASN A 274 -19.85 4.03 21.41
N GLU A 275 -19.34 2.90 20.98
CA GLU A 275 -19.68 2.36 19.66
C GLU A 275 -21.20 2.13 19.59
N PHE A 276 -21.84 2.69 18.58
CA PHE A 276 -23.26 2.53 18.33
C PHE A 276 -23.46 1.59 17.14
N PHE A 277 -24.14 0.49 17.35
CA PHE A 277 -24.45 -0.43 16.27
C PHE A 277 -25.94 -0.41 15.96
N VAL A 278 -26.26 -0.48 14.69
CA VAL A 278 -27.61 -0.78 14.26
C VAL A 278 -27.85 -2.28 14.51
N GLN A 279 -28.65 -2.59 15.51
CA GLN A 279 -29.06 -3.97 15.78
C GLN A 279 -30.06 -4.41 14.69
N THR A 280 -29.54 -4.93 13.62
CA THR A 280 -30.34 -5.65 12.63
C THR A 280 -29.65 -6.96 12.33
N ASN A 281 -30.44 -8.02 12.29
CA ASN A 281 -30.02 -9.35 11.83
C ASN A 281 -29.65 -9.23 10.34
N ASN A 282 -28.41 -8.77 10.06
CA ASN A 282 -28.07 -8.27 8.74
C ASN A 282 -27.43 -9.37 7.88
N THR A 283 -28.26 -10.33 7.47
CA THR A 283 -27.88 -11.34 6.47
C THR A 283 -27.28 -10.71 5.22
N ASN A 284 -27.75 -9.52 4.84
CA ASN A 284 -27.25 -8.80 3.65
C ASN A 284 -25.81 -8.33 3.77
N GLY A 285 -25.28 -8.09 4.97
CA GLY A 285 -23.88 -7.69 5.15
C GLY A 285 -22.89 -8.78 4.81
N TRP A 286 -23.29 -10.06 4.88
CA TRP A 286 -22.46 -11.19 4.48
C TRP A 286 -22.17 -11.19 2.97
N PHE A 287 -23.06 -10.65 2.13
CA PHE A 287 -22.80 -10.48 0.70
C PHE A 287 -21.62 -9.54 0.40
N VAL A 288 -21.26 -8.69 1.35
CA VAL A 288 -20.06 -7.84 1.24
C VAL A 288 -18.86 -8.48 1.93
N LEU A 289 -19.07 -9.04 3.14
CA LEU A 289 -17.95 -9.56 3.94
C LEU A 289 -17.35 -10.85 3.36
N VAL A 290 -18.20 -11.77 2.87
CA VAL A 290 -17.68 -13.04 2.32
C VAL A 290 -16.79 -12.82 1.09
N PRO A 291 -17.23 -12.06 0.05
CA PRO A 291 -16.33 -11.73 -1.06
C PRO A 291 -15.07 -10.97 -0.63
N ALA A 292 -15.18 -10.09 0.37
CA ALA A 292 -14.04 -9.36 0.89
C ALA A 292 -13.01 -10.29 1.57
N ILE A 293 -13.47 -11.22 2.39
CA ILE A 293 -12.61 -12.22 3.04
C ILE A 293 -11.99 -13.13 1.97
N CYS A 294 -12.77 -13.58 0.99
CA CYS A 294 -12.24 -14.36 -0.13
C CYS A 294 -11.18 -13.57 -0.90
N PHE A 295 -11.41 -12.29 -1.20
CA PHE A 295 -10.45 -11.42 -1.88
C PHE A 295 -9.15 -11.29 -1.09
N VAL A 296 -9.21 -11.21 0.24
CA VAL A 296 -8.03 -11.11 1.10
C VAL A 296 -7.29 -12.45 1.21
N ILE A 297 -8.02 -13.55 1.37
CA ILE A 297 -7.42 -14.86 1.64
C ILE A 297 -6.88 -15.51 0.37
N LEU A 298 -7.49 -15.29 -0.78
CA LEU A 298 -7.18 -15.99 -2.03
C LEU A 298 -5.71 -15.84 -2.46
N PRO A 299 -5.07 -14.64 -2.48
CA PRO A 299 -3.65 -14.52 -2.78
C PRO A 299 -2.77 -15.26 -1.78
N LEU A 300 -3.12 -15.26 -0.48
CA LEU A 300 -2.35 -15.96 0.56
C LEU A 300 -2.41 -17.48 0.39
N VAL A 301 -3.59 -18.01 0.15
CA VAL A 301 -3.76 -19.44 -0.14
C VAL A 301 -3.02 -19.83 -1.41
N SER A 302 -3.04 -18.98 -2.44
CA SER A 302 -2.32 -19.25 -3.69
C SER A 302 -0.81 -19.34 -3.49
N ILE A 303 -0.21 -18.54 -2.61
CA ILE A 303 1.21 -18.63 -2.25
C ILE A 303 1.50 -19.94 -1.53
N ILE A 304 0.68 -20.28 -0.53
CA ILE A 304 0.85 -21.52 0.24
C ILE A 304 0.77 -22.71 -0.70
N LEU A 305 -0.23 -22.77 -1.56
CA LEU A 305 -0.35 -23.84 -2.55
C LEU A 305 0.80 -23.79 -3.57
N GLY A 306 1.20 -22.59 -4.00
CA GLY A 306 2.33 -22.39 -4.92
C GLY A 306 3.67 -22.87 -4.36
N SER A 307 3.87 -22.80 -3.05
CA SER A 307 5.11 -23.25 -2.39
C SER A 307 5.34 -24.77 -2.47
N PHE A 308 4.28 -25.53 -2.71
CA PHE A 308 4.36 -26.97 -2.93
C PHE A 308 4.47 -27.36 -4.41
N ARG A 309 4.60 -26.39 -5.33
CA ARG A 309 4.76 -26.64 -6.75
C ARG A 309 6.22 -26.48 -7.15
N VAL A 310 6.83 -27.55 -7.63
CA VAL A 310 8.20 -27.56 -8.13
C VAL A 310 8.18 -27.72 -9.64
N ARG A 311 8.98 -26.92 -10.34
CA ARG A 311 9.12 -26.97 -11.77
C ARG A 311 10.09 -28.10 -12.14
N GLU A 312 9.58 -29.14 -12.79
CA GLU A 312 10.41 -30.18 -13.40
C GLU A 312 10.66 -29.82 -14.87
N VAL A 313 11.93 -29.61 -15.21
CA VAL A 313 12.35 -29.31 -16.59
C VAL A 313 12.80 -30.61 -17.22
N ARG A 314 12.02 -31.16 -18.17
CA ARG A 314 12.41 -32.25 -19.05
C ARG A 314 12.85 -31.67 -20.38
N SER A 315 13.67 -32.40 -21.15
CA SER A 315 14.39 -31.90 -22.34
C SER A 315 13.55 -31.16 -23.39
N ASN A 316 12.21 -31.32 -23.40
CA ASN A 316 11.31 -30.64 -24.34
C ASN A 316 10.04 -30.02 -23.70
N SER A 317 9.85 -30.13 -22.40
CA SER A 317 8.68 -29.56 -21.72
C SER A 317 9.00 -29.24 -20.25
N SER A 318 8.42 -28.20 -19.73
CA SER A 318 8.43 -27.92 -18.30
C SER A 318 7.05 -28.22 -17.72
N THR A 319 7.00 -29.15 -16.78
CA THR A 319 5.78 -29.48 -16.05
C THR A 319 5.95 -29.13 -14.59
N PHE A 320 4.83 -28.85 -13.90
CA PHE A 320 4.82 -28.63 -12.46
C PHE A 320 4.30 -29.85 -11.76
N ILE A 321 5.04 -30.30 -10.77
CA ILE A 321 4.67 -31.38 -9.88
C ILE A 321 4.46 -30.88 -8.47
N TRP A 322 3.57 -31.51 -7.73
CA TRP A 322 3.41 -31.27 -6.31
C TRP A 322 4.51 -31.98 -5.54
N SER A 323 5.33 -31.21 -4.81
CA SER A 323 6.48 -31.76 -4.08
C SER A 323 6.84 -30.87 -2.90
N THR A 324 7.39 -31.46 -1.86
CA THR A 324 8.00 -30.75 -0.72
C THR A 324 9.48 -30.43 -0.94
N ALA A 325 10.04 -30.75 -2.09
CA ALA A 325 11.47 -30.56 -2.38
C ALA A 325 11.91 -29.10 -2.21
N GLY A 326 11.08 -28.13 -2.63
CA GLY A 326 11.38 -26.71 -2.42
C GLY A 326 11.48 -26.31 -0.94
N TRP A 327 10.76 -27.00 -0.06
CA TRP A 327 10.85 -26.80 1.38
C TRP A 327 12.09 -27.43 1.98
N SER A 328 12.46 -28.66 1.55
CA SER A 328 13.72 -29.27 1.98
C SER A 328 14.93 -28.45 1.56
N ASP A 329 14.95 -27.98 0.30
CA ASP A 329 16.01 -27.11 -0.21
C ASP A 329 16.12 -25.79 0.57
N ALA A 330 14.98 -25.20 0.96
CA ALA A 330 14.98 -23.99 1.77
C ALA A 330 15.48 -24.21 3.20
N ILE A 331 15.18 -25.37 3.80
CA ILE A 331 15.63 -25.74 5.16
C ILE A 331 17.12 -26.04 5.19
N GLU A 332 17.61 -26.81 4.21
CA GLU A 332 19.01 -27.21 4.12
C GLU A 332 19.91 -26.07 3.66
N GLY A 333 19.35 -25.13 2.88
CA GLY A 333 20.10 -24.06 2.23
C GLY A 333 20.83 -24.54 0.98
N SER A 334 21.36 -23.60 0.22
CA SER A 334 22.17 -23.86 -0.97
C SER A 334 23.38 -22.93 -0.98
N TYR A 335 24.33 -23.18 -1.91
CA TYR A 335 25.50 -22.31 -2.06
C TYR A 335 25.14 -20.83 -2.29
N SER A 336 23.99 -20.55 -2.87
CA SER A 336 23.53 -19.19 -3.20
C SER A 336 22.57 -18.61 -2.14
N PHE A 337 21.99 -19.44 -1.27
CA PHE A 337 21.00 -19.01 -0.28
C PHE A 337 21.29 -19.66 1.07
N PRO A 338 21.34 -18.85 2.16
CA PRO A 338 21.52 -19.38 3.50
C PRO A 338 20.32 -20.27 3.89
N PRO A 339 20.51 -21.22 4.80
CA PRO A 339 19.42 -22.03 5.31
C PRO A 339 18.37 -21.17 6.01
N LEU A 340 17.11 -21.59 5.92
CA LEU A 340 15.96 -20.84 6.49
C LEU A 340 16.14 -20.52 7.97
N SER A 341 16.77 -21.41 8.73
CA SER A 341 17.07 -21.20 10.17
C SER A 341 17.97 -19.98 10.42
N GLU A 342 18.99 -19.78 9.58
CA GLU A 342 19.89 -18.63 9.69
C GLU A 342 19.17 -17.31 9.30
N ALA A 343 18.37 -17.33 8.23
CA ALA A 343 17.59 -16.19 7.82
C ALA A 343 16.55 -15.77 8.89
N LEU A 344 15.91 -16.75 9.54
CA LEU A 344 14.98 -16.51 10.66
C LEU A 344 15.70 -15.93 11.88
N LEU A 345 16.86 -16.50 12.24
CA LEU A 345 17.64 -16.02 13.38
C LEU A 345 18.06 -14.56 13.16
N ASN A 346 18.59 -14.22 11.98
CA ASN A 346 18.97 -12.87 11.63
C ASN A 346 17.77 -11.89 11.70
N SER A 347 16.62 -12.31 11.18
CA SER A 347 15.40 -11.50 11.25
C SER A 347 14.94 -11.25 12.69
N LEU A 348 15.04 -12.25 13.56
CA LEU A 348 14.72 -12.11 14.99
C LEU A 348 15.70 -11.19 15.70
N ILE A 349 17.01 -11.35 15.47
CA ILE A 349 18.03 -10.48 16.06
C ILE A 349 17.78 -9.02 15.66
N TYR A 350 17.57 -8.74 14.37
CA TYR A 350 17.28 -7.38 13.92
C TYR A 350 15.97 -6.83 14.50
N SER A 351 14.93 -7.65 14.59
CA SER A 351 13.65 -7.23 15.18
C SER A 351 13.78 -6.88 16.67
N PHE A 352 14.49 -7.70 17.44
CA PHE A 352 14.72 -7.41 18.85
C PHE A 352 15.62 -6.22 19.09
N THR A 353 16.67 -6.05 18.29
CA THR A 353 17.57 -4.88 18.41
C THR A 353 16.91 -3.57 18.02
N THR A 354 15.90 -3.59 17.14
CA THR A 354 15.14 -2.39 16.78
C THR A 354 14.03 -2.05 17.77
N LEU A 355 13.59 -3.01 18.60
CA LEU A 355 12.58 -2.80 19.63
C LEU A 355 13.18 -2.31 20.97
N ALA A 356 14.46 -2.53 21.19
CA ALA A 356 15.19 -2.09 22.39
C ALA A 356 15.61 -0.61 22.28
#